data_556e78a759ab68d92bd8a88bdc2a95ba
#
_entry.id   556e78a759ab68d92bd8a88bdc2a95ba
#
_cell.length_a   1.000
_cell.length_b   1.000
_cell.length_c   1.000
_cell.angle_alpha   90.00
_cell.angle_beta   90.00
_cell.angle_gamma   90.00
#
_symmetry.space_group_name_H-M   'P 1'
#
loop_
_entity.id
_entity.type
_entity.pdbx_description
1 polymer ?
#
loop_
_entity_poly.entity_id
_entity_poly.type
_entity_poly.pdbx_seq_one_letter_code
_entity_poly.pdbx_strand_id
1 'polypeptide(L)'
;MRNLYNKQLKTICHKRIISAKVENSLTQAQMAEYLVMDIRSYADIDSGKSACGLLTFILYLIYLCPDIEDLINEIRVSFESIKNNVA
;
A
#
# COMPACT_ATOMS: atom_id res chain seq x y z
N MET A 1 -13.97 -4.41 14.99
CA MET A 1 -12.56 -4.81 15.27
C MET A 1 -11.79 -5.08 13.99
N ARG A 2 -12.18 -6.07 13.22
CA ARG A 2 -11.51 -6.41 11.95
C ARG A 2 -11.45 -5.23 10.97
N ASN A 3 -12.49 -4.40 10.94
CA ASN A 3 -12.56 -3.23 10.07
C ASN A 3 -11.48 -2.19 10.36
N LEU A 4 -11.07 -2.04 11.61
CA LEU A 4 -10.01 -1.12 11.98
C LEU A 4 -8.66 -1.58 11.44
N TYR A 5 -8.38 -2.87 11.51
CA TYR A 5 -7.16 -3.44 10.94
C TYR A 5 -7.12 -3.26 9.41
N ASN A 6 -8.22 -3.57 8.74
CA ASN A 6 -8.31 -3.39 7.30
C ASN A 6 -8.10 -1.94 6.89
N LYS A 7 -8.70 -1.01 7.61
CA LYS A 7 -8.57 0.42 7.32
C LYS A 7 -7.12 0.88 7.45
N GLN A 8 -6.44 0.47 8.51
CA GLN A 8 -5.04 0.83 8.72
C GLN A 8 -4.14 0.22 7.65
N LEU A 9 -4.38 -1.05 7.31
CA LEU A 9 -3.60 -1.70 6.26
C LEU A 9 -3.76 -0.99 4.92
N LYS A 10 -4.98 -0.65 4.54
CA LYS A 10 -5.25 0.07 3.30
C LYS A 10 -4.58 1.44 3.26
N THR A 11 -4.61 2.15 4.38
CA THR A 11 -3.96 3.46 4.50
C THR A 11 -2.46 3.35 4.32
N ILE A 12 -1.83 2.38 4.99
CA ILE A 12 -0.39 2.14 4.89
C ILE A 12 -0.01 1.75 3.46
N CYS A 13 -0.75 0.83 2.85
CA CYS A 13 -0.48 0.40 1.47
C CYS A 13 -0.57 1.56 0.49
N HIS A 14 -1.61 2.37 0.58
CA HIS A 14 -1.78 3.54 -0.29
C HIS A 14 -0.62 4.50 -0.15
N LYS A 15 -0.28 4.86 1.09
CA LYS A 15 0.83 5.76 1.37
C LYS A 15 2.16 5.24 0.80
N ARG A 16 2.43 3.96 0.98
CA ARG A 16 3.67 3.34 0.49
C ARG A 16 3.75 3.29 -1.03
N ILE A 17 2.63 2.99 -1.68
CA ILE A 17 2.58 2.97 -3.15
C ILE A 17 2.83 4.37 -3.71
N ILE A 18 2.20 5.40 -3.16
CA ILE A 18 2.41 6.79 -3.58
C ILE A 18 3.86 7.22 -3.31
N SER A 19 4.42 6.86 -2.17
CA SER A 19 5.82 7.16 -1.85
C SER A 19 6.77 6.53 -2.86
N ALA A 20 6.53 5.27 -3.24
CA ALA A 20 7.35 4.59 -4.24
C ALA A 20 7.31 5.32 -5.58
N LYS A 21 6.13 5.77 -6.00
CA LYS A 21 5.96 6.53 -7.24
C LYS A 21 6.80 7.81 -7.20
N VAL A 22 6.70 8.57 -6.12
CA VAL A 22 7.39 9.85 -5.98
C VAL A 22 8.89 9.65 -5.85
N GLU A 23 9.32 8.75 -4.99
CA GLU A 23 10.75 8.51 -4.72
C GLU A 23 11.50 8.00 -5.94
N ASN A 24 10.83 7.23 -6.80
CA ASN A 24 11.43 6.69 -8.00
C ASN A 24 11.11 7.49 -9.26
N SER A 25 10.44 8.62 -9.11
CA SER A 25 10.05 9.51 -10.22
C SER A 25 9.26 8.76 -11.30
N LEU A 26 8.34 7.90 -10.90
CA LEU A 26 7.57 7.09 -11.82
C LEU A 26 6.26 7.79 -12.20
N THR A 27 5.84 7.57 -13.46
CA THR A 27 4.53 8.04 -13.94
C THR A 27 3.45 7.04 -13.53
N GLN A 28 2.18 7.43 -13.66
CA GLN A 28 1.06 6.51 -13.43
C GLN A 28 1.13 5.31 -14.37
N ALA A 29 1.53 5.52 -15.62
CA ALA A 29 1.69 4.43 -16.59
C ALA A 29 2.77 3.44 -16.15
N GLN A 30 3.89 3.93 -15.65
CA GLN A 30 4.97 3.09 -15.16
C GLN A 30 4.57 2.31 -13.92
N MET A 31 3.85 2.97 -12.99
CA MET A 31 3.33 2.28 -11.82
C MET A 31 2.35 1.17 -12.20
N ALA A 32 1.49 1.45 -13.17
CA ALA A 32 0.55 0.45 -13.68
C ALA A 32 1.27 -0.77 -14.26
N GLU A 33 2.39 -0.56 -14.97
CA GLU A 33 3.21 -1.65 -15.47
C GLU A 33 3.78 -2.51 -14.35
N TYR A 34 4.37 -1.89 -13.33
CA TYR A 34 4.91 -2.63 -12.19
C TYR A 34 3.85 -3.44 -11.46
N LEU A 35 2.64 -2.89 -11.36
CA LEU A 35 1.56 -3.52 -10.61
C LEU A 35 0.64 -4.37 -11.50
N VAL A 36 1.01 -4.53 -12.76
CA VAL A 36 0.32 -5.38 -13.74
C VAL A 36 -1.17 -5.06 -13.81
N MET A 37 -1.49 -3.78 -14.06
CA MET A 37 -2.85 -3.31 -14.20
C MET A 37 -2.91 -2.24 -15.28
N ASP A 38 -4.12 -1.90 -15.74
CA ASP A 38 -4.27 -0.79 -16.67
C ASP A 38 -4.10 0.55 -15.93
N ILE A 39 -3.81 1.60 -16.69
CA ILE A 39 -3.53 2.93 -16.11
C ILE A 39 -4.73 3.49 -15.36
N ARG A 40 -5.94 3.16 -15.79
CA ARG A 40 -7.17 3.63 -15.16
C ARG A 40 -7.35 3.01 -13.77
N SER A 41 -7.10 1.71 -13.66
CA SER A 41 -7.14 1.02 -12.38
C SER A 41 -6.08 1.58 -11.42
N TYR A 42 -4.90 1.86 -11.92
CA TYR A 42 -3.87 2.48 -11.10
C TYR A 42 -4.28 3.89 -10.67
N ALA A 43 -4.87 4.68 -11.57
CA ALA A 43 -5.32 6.03 -11.24
C ALA A 43 -6.35 6.03 -10.10
N ASP A 44 -7.20 5.01 -10.03
CA ASP A 44 -8.15 4.86 -8.94
C ASP A 44 -7.45 4.56 -7.60
N ILE A 45 -6.38 3.78 -7.63
CA ILE A 45 -5.55 3.56 -6.43
C ILE A 45 -4.83 4.85 -6.04
N ASP A 46 -4.24 5.53 -6.99
CA ASP A 46 -3.51 6.79 -6.78
C ASP A 46 -4.38 7.84 -6.10
N SER A 47 -5.61 7.99 -6.57
CA SER A 47 -6.55 8.97 -6.03
C SER A 47 -7.25 8.53 -4.74
N GLY A 48 -7.04 7.30 -4.30
CA GLY A 48 -7.68 6.77 -3.10
C GLY A 48 -9.09 6.21 -3.31
N LYS A 49 -9.58 6.17 -4.56
CA LYS A 49 -10.90 5.61 -4.87
C LYS A 49 -10.96 4.11 -4.66
N SER A 50 -9.87 3.41 -4.96
CA SER A 50 -9.78 1.96 -4.82
C SER A 50 -8.69 1.60 -3.83
N ALA A 51 -8.94 0.56 -3.06
CA ALA A 51 -7.94 0.00 -2.18
C ALA A 51 -7.02 -0.95 -2.95
N CYS A 52 -5.81 -1.10 -2.46
CA CYS A 52 -4.85 -2.05 -2.96
C CYS A 52 -5.31 -3.48 -2.63
N GLY A 53 -5.50 -4.31 -3.64
CA GLY A 53 -5.83 -5.72 -3.44
C GLY A 53 -4.59 -6.55 -3.12
N LEU A 54 -4.79 -7.83 -2.86
CA LEU A 54 -3.69 -8.72 -2.46
C LEU A 54 -2.60 -8.82 -3.53
N LEU A 55 -2.98 -9.03 -4.79
CA LEU A 55 -2.00 -9.12 -5.87
C LEU A 55 -1.19 -7.83 -6.00
N THR A 56 -1.86 -6.68 -5.95
CA THR A 56 -1.22 -5.38 -6.03
C THR A 56 -0.21 -5.20 -4.89
N PHE A 57 -0.57 -5.57 -3.68
CA PHE A 57 0.31 -5.49 -2.53
C PHE A 57 1.54 -6.38 -2.69
N ILE A 58 1.37 -7.60 -3.15
CA ILE A 58 2.48 -8.54 -3.37
C ILE A 58 3.43 -8.00 -4.45
N LEU A 59 2.89 -7.48 -5.55
CA LEU A 59 3.71 -6.90 -6.61
C LEU A 59 4.48 -5.67 -6.11
N TYR A 60 3.84 -4.85 -5.28
CA TYR A 60 4.52 -3.74 -4.63
C TYR A 60 5.69 -4.24 -3.78
N LEU A 61 5.48 -5.28 -2.97
CA LEU A 61 6.54 -5.83 -2.12
C LEU A 61 7.73 -6.34 -2.94
N ILE A 62 7.46 -6.98 -4.06
CA ILE A 62 8.50 -7.59 -4.89
C ILE A 62 9.32 -6.52 -5.63
N TYR A 63 8.66 -5.54 -6.24
CA TYR A 63 9.29 -4.65 -7.20
C TYR A 63 9.55 -3.24 -6.71
N LEU A 64 8.80 -2.76 -5.73
CA LEU A 64 8.80 -1.34 -5.35
C LEU A 64 9.13 -1.08 -3.89
N CYS A 65 9.15 -2.09 -3.05
CA CYS A 65 9.42 -1.93 -1.63
C CYS A 65 10.92 -2.11 -1.35
N PRO A 66 11.62 -1.04 -0.94
CA PRO A 66 13.06 -1.13 -0.70
C PRO A 66 13.41 -1.89 0.58
N ASP A 67 12.52 -1.90 1.56
CA ASP A 67 12.75 -2.52 2.87
C ASP A 67 11.45 -3.13 3.39
N ILE A 68 11.32 -4.43 3.15
CA ILE A 68 10.12 -5.18 3.57
C ILE A 68 10.00 -5.21 5.10
N GLU A 69 11.12 -5.32 5.82
CA GLU A 69 11.09 -5.33 7.28
C GLU A 69 10.54 -4.02 7.84
N ASP A 70 10.93 -2.90 7.26
CA ASP A 70 10.42 -1.59 7.66
C ASP A 70 8.91 -1.50 7.46
N LEU A 71 8.41 -1.98 6.33
CA LEU A 71 6.98 -2.02 6.05
C LEU A 71 6.23 -2.91 7.05
N ILE A 72 6.71 -4.12 7.27
CA ILE A 72 6.10 -5.04 8.23
C ILE A 72 6.10 -4.45 9.64
N ASN A 73 7.18 -3.78 10.01
CA ASN A 73 7.26 -3.13 11.32
C ASN A 73 6.24 -1.99 11.44
N GLU A 74 6.06 -1.19 10.41
CA GLU A 74 5.05 -0.13 10.40
C GLU A 74 3.65 -0.72 10.59
N ILE A 75 3.34 -1.80 9.88
CA ILE A 75 2.05 -2.49 9.98
C ILE A 75 1.87 -3.04 11.40
N ARG A 76 2.91 -3.67 11.93
CA ARG A 76 2.85 -4.26 13.29
C ARG A 76 2.58 -3.19 14.35
N VAL A 77 3.30 -2.08 14.30
CA VAL A 77 3.12 -0.99 15.25
C VAL A 77 1.70 -0.44 15.18
N SER A 78 1.18 -0.24 13.97
CA SER A 78 -0.18 0.23 13.76
C SER A 78 -1.21 -0.75 14.33
N PHE A 79 -1.02 -2.04 14.08
CA PHE A 79 -1.93 -3.09 14.57
C PHE A 79 -1.89 -3.22 16.09
N GLU A 80 -0.71 -3.13 16.68
CA GLU A 80 -0.57 -3.19 18.13
C GLU A 80 -1.23 -1.98 18.80
N SER A 81 -1.16 -0.82 18.18
CA SER A 81 -1.84 0.38 18.68
C SER A 81 -3.35 0.19 18.71
N ILE A 82 -3.93 -0.41 17.68
CA ILE A 82 -5.36 -0.75 17.64
C ILE A 82 -5.69 -1.72 18.78
N LYS A 83 -4.90 -2.77 18.92
CA LYS A 83 -5.12 -3.81 19.92
C LYS A 83 -5.06 -3.25 21.33
N ASN A 84 -4.11 -2.38 21.60
CA ASN A 84 -3.96 -1.77 22.94
C ASN A 84 -5.09 -0.80 23.28
N ASN A 85 -5.63 -0.11 22.27
CA ASN A 85 -6.71 0.84 22.48
C ASN A 85 -8.08 0.16 22.68
N VAL A 86 -8.21 -1.07 22.24
CA VAL A 86 -9.47 -1.84 22.32
C VAL A 86 -9.51 -2.72 23.57
N ALA A 87 -8.38 -3.00 24.14
CA ALA A 87 -8.25 -3.87 25.32
C ALA A 87 -8.89 -3.28 26.59
#